data_d1f9c6927f741143a797b26d716a3042
#
_entry.id   d1f9c6927f741143a797b26d716a3042
#
_cell.length_a   1.000
_cell.length_b   1.000
_cell.length_c   1.000
_cell.angle_alpha   90.00
_cell.angle_beta   90.00
_cell.angle_gamma   90.00
#
_symmetry.space_group_name_H-M   'P 1'
#
loop_
_entity.id
_entity.type
_entity.pdbx_description
1 polymer ?
#
loop_
_entity_poly.entity_id
_entity_poly.type
_entity_poly.pdbx_seq_one_letter_code
_entity_poly.pdbx_strand_id
1 'polypeptide(L)' 'MDARKDLLLKSAARLYSLGVDLEMARDKLKKLVDQGVPYDSKEMKDAYREFSELDTQWKELEKQHLELRDEIKQG' A
#
# COMPACT_ATOMS: atom_id res chain seq x y z
N MET A 1 -13.21 -11.94 24.06
CA MET A 1 -12.69 -11.59 22.73
C MET A 1 -11.20 -11.35 22.80
N ASP A 2 -10.49 -11.86 21.83
CA ASP A 2 -9.05 -11.67 21.76
C ASP A 2 -8.75 -10.34 21.05
N ALA A 3 -8.15 -9.38 21.78
CA ALA A 3 -7.78 -8.07 21.24
C ALA A 3 -6.81 -8.19 20.05
N ARG A 4 -5.99 -9.24 20.01
CA ARG A 4 -5.08 -9.50 18.90
C ARG A 4 -5.81 -9.80 17.60
N LYS A 5 -6.93 -10.55 17.69
CA LYS A 5 -7.75 -10.86 16.52
C LYS A 5 -8.40 -9.60 15.95
N ASP A 6 -8.85 -8.69 16.81
CA ASP A 6 -9.40 -7.41 16.39
C ASP A 6 -8.34 -6.57 15.67
N LEU A 7 -7.11 -6.53 16.22
CA LEU A 7 -6.00 -5.82 15.58
C LEU A 7 -5.64 -6.43 14.23
N LEU A 8 -5.69 -7.76 14.14
CA LEU A 8 -5.42 -8.47 12.89
C LEU A 8 -6.45 -8.11 11.83
N LEU A 9 -7.72 -8.09 12.19
CA LEU A 9 -8.80 -7.71 11.27
C LEU A 9 -8.68 -6.26 10.82
N LYS A 10 -8.35 -5.35 11.73
CA LYS A 10 -8.16 -3.94 11.41
C LYS A 10 -6.97 -3.75 10.48
N SER A 11 -5.86 -4.44 10.72
CA SER A 11 -4.68 -4.33 9.86
C SER A 11 -4.95 -4.93 8.47
N ALA A 12 -5.71 -6.01 8.39
CA ALA A 12 -6.13 -6.61 7.12
C ALA A 12 -6.99 -5.63 6.30
N ALA A 13 -7.93 -4.95 6.96
CA ALA A 13 -8.77 -3.94 6.31
C ALA A 13 -7.95 -2.76 5.81
N ARG A 14 -6.97 -2.31 6.58
CA ARG A 14 -6.06 -1.23 6.17
C ARG A 14 -5.18 -1.64 5.00
N LEU A 15 -4.67 -2.87 5.02
CA LEU A 15 -3.90 -3.41 3.90
C LEU A 15 -4.71 -3.43 2.62
N TYR A 16 -5.96 -3.86 2.71
CA TYR A 16 -6.87 -3.88 1.56
C TYR A 16 -7.07 -2.46 1.01
N SER A 17 -7.36 -1.51 1.89
CA SER A 17 -7.59 -0.11 1.49
C SER A 17 -6.35 0.50 0.86
N LEU A 18 -5.18 0.29 1.46
CA LEU A 18 -3.92 0.77 0.88
C LEU A 18 -3.60 0.09 -0.44
N GLY A 19 -3.92 -1.20 -0.57
CA GLY A 19 -3.74 -1.94 -1.82
C GLY A 19 -4.56 -1.37 -2.95
N VAL A 20 -5.80 -0.97 -2.69
CA VAL A 20 -6.65 -0.29 -3.67
C VAL A 20 -6.06 1.06 -4.07
N ASP A 21 -5.63 1.85 -3.10
CA ASP A 21 -5.00 3.15 -3.35
C ASP A 21 -3.71 2.99 -4.17
N LEU A 22 -2.93 1.95 -3.87
CA LEU A 22 -1.70 1.64 -4.58
C LEU A 22 -1.98 1.29 -6.04
N GLU A 23 -3.01 0.47 -6.30
CA GLU A 23 -3.43 0.14 -7.67
C GLU A 23 -3.87 1.37 -8.43
N MET A 24 -4.62 2.27 -7.80
CA MET A 24 -5.05 3.52 -8.43
C MET A 24 -3.86 4.40 -8.78
N ALA A 25 -2.88 4.50 -7.89
CA ALA A 25 -1.66 5.27 -8.15
C ALA A 25 -0.85 4.66 -9.29
N ARG A 26 -0.78 3.33 -9.35
CA ARG A 26 -0.12 2.60 -10.43
C ARG A 26 -0.80 2.84 -11.77
N ASP A 27 -2.13 2.78 -11.79
CA ASP A 27 -2.90 3.02 -13.02
C ASP A 27 -2.71 4.44 -13.52
N LYS A 28 -2.64 5.41 -12.61
CA LYS A 28 -2.38 6.80 -12.95
C LYS A 28 -1.00 6.97 -13.61
N LEU A 29 0.02 6.33 -13.05
CA LEU A 29 1.35 6.31 -13.65
C LEU A 29 1.33 5.70 -15.05
N LYS A 30 0.66 4.56 -15.19
CA LYS A 30 0.54 3.86 -16.47
C LYS A 30 -0.12 4.74 -17.52
N LYS A 31 -1.19 5.45 -17.15
CA LYS A 31 -1.88 6.37 -18.06
C LYS A 31 -0.96 7.50 -18.51
N LEU A 32 -0.18 8.06 -17.59
CA LEU A 32 0.76 9.13 -17.93
C LEU A 32 1.83 8.64 -18.91
N VAL A 33 2.35 7.44 -18.71
CA VAL A 33 3.30 6.82 -19.62
C VAL A 33 2.67 6.60 -21.00
N ASP A 34 1.44 6.06 -21.02
CA ASP A 34 0.72 5.79 -22.29
C ASP A 34 0.40 7.08 -23.05
N GLN A 35 0.20 8.19 -22.34
CA GLN A 35 -0.03 9.51 -22.95
C GLN A 35 1.24 10.17 -23.44
N GLY A 36 2.40 9.56 -23.20
CA GLY A 36 3.68 10.11 -23.62
C GLY A 36 4.20 11.24 -22.76
N VAL A 37 3.72 11.35 -21.51
CA VAL A 37 4.20 12.36 -20.57
C VAL A 37 5.69 12.11 -20.26
N PRO A 38 6.55 13.13 -20.36
CA PRO A 38 7.97 12.93 -20.07
C PRO A 38 8.24 12.49 -18.63
N TYR A 39 9.24 11.62 -18.44
CA TYR A 39 9.59 11.12 -17.10
C TYR A 39 10.10 12.22 -16.17
N ASP A 40 10.66 13.28 -16.71
CA ASP A 40 11.17 14.42 -15.93
C ASP A 40 10.12 15.50 -15.68
N SER A 41 8.89 15.31 -16.16
CA SER A 41 7.81 16.25 -15.93
C SER A 41 7.38 16.25 -14.45
N LYS A 42 6.82 17.38 -14.02
CA LYS A 42 6.30 17.51 -12.65
C LYS A 42 5.18 16.50 -12.38
N GLU A 43 4.29 16.32 -13.36
CA GLU A 43 3.17 15.39 -13.24
C GLU A 43 3.65 13.96 -13.00
N MET A 44 4.65 13.53 -13.75
CA MET A 44 5.21 12.19 -13.60
C MET A 44 5.91 12.02 -12.26
N LYS A 45 6.70 13.01 -11.85
CA LYS A 45 7.40 12.98 -10.57
C LYS A 45 6.45 12.93 -9.39
N ASP A 46 5.37 13.71 -9.45
CA ASP A 46 4.36 13.73 -8.39
C ASP A 46 3.61 12.40 -8.30
N ALA A 47 3.25 11.84 -9.44
CA ALA A 47 2.57 10.54 -9.50
C ALA A 47 3.47 9.41 -8.99
N TYR A 48 4.74 9.44 -9.35
CA TYR A 48 5.71 8.44 -8.88
C TYR A 48 5.93 8.56 -7.36
N ARG A 49 6.02 9.78 -6.84
CA ARG A 49 6.18 10.01 -5.42
C ARG A 49 4.99 9.45 -4.65
N GLU A 50 3.78 9.74 -5.10
CA GLU A 50 2.55 9.23 -4.49
C GLU A 50 2.53 7.70 -4.45
N PHE A 51 2.87 7.07 -5.57
CA PHE A 51 2.97 5.62 -5.65
C PHE A 51 4.02 5.07 -4.67
N SER A 52 5.20 5.68 -4.64
CA SER A 52 6.31 5.24 -3.79
C SER A 52 5.96 5.34 -2.30
N GLU A 53 5.29 6.43 -1.89
CA GLU A 53 4.86 6.62 -0.51
C GLU A 53 3.82 5.55 -0.11
N LEU A 54 2.85 5.29 -0.96
CA LEU A 54 1.85 4.27 -0.71
C LEU A 54 2.47 2.87 -0.66
N ASP A 55 3.40 2.59 -1.55
CA ASP A 55 4.12 1.31 -1.58
C ASP A 55 4.89 1.08 -0.28
N THR A 56 5.58 2.09 0.22
CA THR A 56 6.31 2.03 1.48
C THR A 56 5.36 1.77 2.65
N GLN A 57 4.25 2.49 2.72
CA GLN A 57 3.25 2.33 3.76
C GLN A 57 2.65 0.92 3.74
N TRP A 58 2.36 0.41 2.55
CA TRP A 58 1.80 -0.91 2.38
C TRP A 58 2.76 -2.00 2.86
N LYS A 59 4.03 -1.89 2.49
CA LYS A 59 5.06 -2.85 2.90
C LYS A 59 5.27 -2.87 4.41
N GLU A 60 5.30 -1.71 5.04
CA GLU A 60 5.43 -1.61 6.50
C GLU A 60 4.23 -2.21 7.20
N LEU A 61 3.04 -1.92 6.73
CA LEU A 61 1.82 -2.44 7.32
C LEU A 61 1.71 -3.96 7.11
N GLU A 62 2.10 -4.45 5.95
CA GLU A 62 2.16 -5.89 5.67
C GLU A 62 3.10 -6.60 6.64
N LYS A 63 4.27 -6.02 6.88
CA LYS A 63 5.23 -6.57 7.83
C LYS A 63 4.64 -6.67 9.23
N GLN A 64 4.00 -5.60 9.70
CA GLN A 64 3.35 -5.59 11.01
C GLN A 64 2.22 -6.59 11.09
N HIS A 65 1.44 -6.71 10.03
CA HIS A 65 0.34 -7.67 9.95
C HIS A 65 0.86 -9.11 10.04
N LEU A 66 1.93 -9.44 9.31
CA LEU A 66 2.51 -10.77 9.32
C LEU A 66 3.11 -11.11 10.70
N GLU A 67 3.76 -10.15 11.34
CA GLU A 67 4.29 -10.33 12.69
C GLU A 67 3.18 -10.61 13.69
N LEU A 68 2.10 -9.86 13.62
CA LEU A 68 0.94 -10.05 14.50
C LEU A 68 0.27 -11.41 14.25
N ARG A 69 0.15 -11.80 12.99
CA ARG A 69 -0.41 -13.11 12.63
C ARG A 69 0.43 -14.25 13.19
N ASP A 70 1.75 -14.14 13.11
CA ASP A 70 2.66 -15.15 13.62
C ASP A 70 2.59 -15.26 15.14
N GLU A 71 2.48 -14.12 15.84
CA GLU A 71 2.28 -14.11 17.29
C GLU A 71 1.00 -14.86 17.69
N ILE A 72 -0.08 -14.64 16.96
CA ILE A 72 -1.35 -15.32 17.24
C ILE A 72 -1.23 -16.83 17.01
N LYS A 73 -0.51 -17.25 15.97
CA LYS A 73 -0.31 -18.67 15.68
C LYS A 73 0.55 -19.36 16.74
N GLN A 74 1.53 -18.67 17.29
CA GLN A 74 2.45 -19.21 18.30
C GLN A 74 1.83 -19.21 19.70
N GLY A 75 0.86 -18.40 19.93
CA GLY A 75 0.16 -18.30 21.20
C GLY A 75 -0.98 -19.26 21.28
#